data_948fc8f659bc51a2c7323b2197f8528c
#
_entry.id   948fc8f659bc51a2c7323b2197f8528c
#
_cell.length_a   1.000
_cell.length_b   1.000
_cell.length_c   1.000
_cell.angle_alpha   90.00
_cell.angle_beta   90.00
_cell.angle_gamma   90.00
#
_symmetry.space_group_name_H-M   'P 1'
#
loop_
_entity.id
_entity.type
_entity.pdbx_description
1 polymer ?
#
loop_
_entity_poly.entity_id
_entity_poly.type
_entity_poly.pdbx_seq_one_letter_code
_entity_poly.pdbx_strand_id
1 'polypeptide(L)'
;MRRLSATEWRDGALLLAGVAVPAILVAGYNLARYGSPFEFGYGLIPGVLDEPWYAQGLLSIEYIPRHLHLIFMRGFDFVDQFPWFRPNWSGASLVLTMPILLWLVKARSSTPLIAYGWIAVALGLLPDLLHGAPGFAQLGYRFVLDVMPVLLLMLGWVFRDRISVEARVAIVLGILVNAYGVWAVTVAEFVSF
;
A
#
# COMPACT_ATOMS: atom_id res chain seq x y z
N MET A 1 -11.96 -1.20 33.03
CA MET A 1 -10.68 -0.90 32.37
C MET A 1 -9.58 -1.73 33.05
N ARG A 2 -8.90 -2.60 32.29
CA ARG A 2 -7.75 -3.38 32.80
C ARG A 2 -6.57 -2.41 32.98
N ARG A 3 -5.96 -2.35 34.16
CA ARG A 3 -4.72 -1.61 34.37
C ARG A 3 -3.56 -2.37 33.70
N LEU A 4 -2.74 -1.65 32.94
CA LEU A 4 -1.54 -2.22 32.34
C LEU A 4 -0.55 -2.61 33.43
N SER A 5 0.09 -3.76 33.28
CA SER A 5 1.18 -4.21 34.15
C SER A 5 2.46 -3.41 33.91
N ALA A 6 3.39 -3.45 34.87
CA ALA A 6 4.70 -2.79 34.70
C ALA A 6 5.46 -3.30 33.46
N THR A 7 5.31 -4.59 33.12
CA THR A 7 5.92 -5.17 31.92
C THR A 7 5.30 -4.61 30.66
N GLU A 8 3.96 -4.50 30.59
CA GLU A 8 3.27 -3.91 29.42
C GLU A 8 3.65 -2.44 29.23
N TRP A 9 3.85 -1.67 30.31
CA TRP A 9 4.35 -0.30 30.25
C TRP A 9 5.79 -0.23 29.71
N ARG A 10 6.69 -1.10 30.21
CA ARG A 10 8.08 -1.17 29.73
C ARG A 10 8.14 -1.52 28.24
N ASP A 11 7.38 -2.52 27.82
CA ASP A 11 7.37 -2.97 26.43
C ASP A 11 6.79 -1.90 25.50
N GLY A 12 5.75 -1.20 25.94
CA GLY A 12 5.24 -0.02 25.25
C GLY A 12 6.25 1.13 25.14
N ALA A 13 6.99 1.41 26.22
CA ALA A 13 8.03 2.42 26.20
C ALA A 13 9.19 2.07 25.26
N LEU A 14 9.61 0.80 25.23
CA LEU A 14 10.64 0.32 24.31
C LEU A 14 10.20 0.42 22.86
N LEU A 15 8.93 0.08 22.56
CA LEU A 15 8.36 0.25 21.22
C LEU A 15 8.36 1.73 20.81
N LEU A 16 7.88 2.61 21.68
CA LEU A 16 7.87 4.05 21.42
C LEU A 16 9.28 4.61 21.21
N ALA A 17 10.25 4.19 22.02
CA ALA A 17 11.65 4.59 21.84
C ALA A 17 12.20 4.11 20.49
N GLY A 18 11.88 2.86 20.09
CA GLY A 18 12.27 2.31 18.79
C GLY A 18 11.70 3.09 17.60
N VAL A 19 10.48 3.60 17.72
CA VAL A 19 9.85 4.45 16.69
C VAL A 19 10.36 5.88 16.74
N ALA A 20 10.60 6.43 17.94
CA ALA A 20 11.04 7.81 18.11
C ALA A 20 12.44 8.08 17.53
N VAL A 21 13.37 7.13 17.62
CA VAL A 21 14.72 7.30 17.08
C VAL A 21 14.71 7.60 15.57
N PRO A 22 14.14 6.74 14.69
CA PRO A 22 14.08 7.05 13.26
C PRO A 22 13.24 8.30 12.98
N ALA A 23 12.15 8.55 13.71
CA ALA A 23 11.34 9.75 13.53
C ALA A 23 12.13 11.04 13.81
N ILE A 24 12.92 11.09 14.90
CA ILE A 24 13.78 12.22 15.23
C ILE A 24 14.88 12.41 14.19
N LEU A 25 15.48 11.31 13.70
CA LEU A 25 16.51 11.38 12.66
C LEU A 25 15.94 11.95 11.34
N VAL A 26 14.76 11.48 10.92
CA VAL A 26 14.08 12.00 9.72
C VAL A 26 13.67 13.46 9.92
N ALA A 27 13.09 13.82 11.06
CA ALA A 27 12.72 15.20 11.35
C ALA A 27 13.95 16.13 11.37
N GLY A 28 15.06 15.69 11.97
CA GLY A 28 16.33 16.43 11.99
C GLY A 28 16.91 16.59 10.59
N TYR A 29 16.88 15.53 9.79
CA TYR A 29 17.30 15.59 8.39
C TYR A 29 16.44 16.57 7.56
N ASN A 30 15.12 16.50 7.72
CA ASN A 30 14.20 17.41 7.03
C ASN A 30 14.42 18.86 7.46
N LEU A 31 14.59 19.09 8.77
CA LEU A 31 14.88 20.44 9.30
C LEU A 31 16.19 20.99 8.71
N ALA A 32 17.25 20.19 8.67
CA ALA A 32 18.55 20.59 8.13
C ALA A 32 18.49 20.85 6.62
N ARG A 33 17.70 20.09 5.87
CA ARG A 33 17.63 20.17 4.40
C ARG A 33 16.59 21.18 3.90
N TYR A 34 15.45 21.25 4.55
CA TYR A 34 14.28 21.99 4.06
C TYR A 34 13.84 23.13 5.00
N GLY A 35 14.47 23.28 6.16
CA GLY A 35 14.10 24.29 7.14
C GLY A 35 12.83 23.98 7.98
N SER A 36 12.23 22.78 7.77
CA SER A 36 11.06 22.31 8.51
C SER A 36 11.14 20.81 8.77
N PRO A 37 10.83 20.32 9.98
CA PRO A 37 10.84 18.89 10.28
C PRO A 37 9.74 18.09 9.54
N PHE A 38 8.71 18.77 9.03
CA PHE A 38 7.55 18.19 8.37
C PHE A 38 7.56 18.39 6.84
N GLU A 39 8.59 19.01 6.29
CA GLU A 39 8.75 19.14 4.84
C GLU A 39 9.45 17.90 4.26
N PHE A 40 8.84 17.27 3.27
CA PHE A 40 9.36 16.07 2.60
C PHE A 40 9.88 16.37 1.19
N GLY A 41 9.98 17.65 0.83
CA GLY A 41 10.54 18.12 -0.44
C GLY A 41 9.52 18.25 -1.58
N TYR A 42 8.31 17.74 -1.45
CA TYR A 42 7.28 17.87 -2.51
C TYR A 42 6.91 19.32 -2.79
N GLY A 43 6.73 20.14 -1.75
CA GLY A 43 6.42 21.56 -1.89
C GLY A 43 7.53 22.40 -2.51
N LEU A 44 8.76 21.85 -2.58
CA LEU A 44 9.93 22.53 -3.13
C LEU A 44 10.20 22.16 -4.60
N ILE A 45 9.50 21.18 -5.16
CA ILE A 45 9.61 20.82 -6.57
C ILE A 45 8.71 21.77 -7.38
N PRO A 46 9.28 22.62 -8.27
CA PRO A 46 8.50 23.57 -9.03
C PRO A 46 7.40 22.87 -9.86
N GLY A 47 6.16 23.35 -9.74
CA GLY A 47 5.02 22.86 -10.51
C GLY A 47 4.41 21.52 -10.05
N VAL A 48 5.02 20.82 -9.10
CA VAL A 48 4.49 19.51 -8.67
C VAL A 48 3.13 19.62 -8.02
N LEU A 49 2.89 20.65 -7.22
CA LEU A 49 1.59 20.88 -6.57
C LEU A 49 0.53 21.47 -7.51
N ASP A 50 0.93 21.89 -8.71
CA ASP A 50 0.03 22.36 -9.78
C ASP A 50 -0.54 21.18 -10.60
N GLU A 51 -0.02 19.97 -10.39
CA GLU A 51 -0.50 18.78 -11.08
C GLU A 51 -1.93 18.41 -10.64
N PRO A 52 -2.78 17.90 -11.57
CA PRO A 52 -4.22 17.70 -11.31
C PRO A 52 -4.55 16.82 -10.10
N TRP A 53 -3.66 15.89 -9.75
CA TRP A 53 -3.86 15.00 -8.58
C TRP A 53 -3.62 15.68 -7.24
N TYR A 54 -3.04 16.89 -7.20
CA TYR A 54 -2.85 17.70 -6.00
C TYR A 54 -3.87 18.84 -5.87
N ALA A 55 -5.02 18.76 -6.54
CA ALA A 55 -6.04 19.80 -6.52
C ALA A 55 -6.51 20.24 -5.11
N GLN A 56 -6.33 19.35 -4.10
CA GLN A 56 -6.65 19.63 -2.69
C GLN A 56 -5.38 19.76 -1.82
N GLY A 57 -4.24 20.06 -2.44
CA GLY A 57 -2.93 20.12 -1.79
C GLY A 57 -2.25 18.74 -1.66
N LEU A 58 -1.15 18.69 -0.92
CA LEU A 58 -0.34 17.49 -0.79
C LEU A 58 -1.10 16.34 -0.11
N LEU A 59 -1.86 16.66 0.94
CA LEU A 59 -2.61 15.70 1.75
C LEU A 59 -4.07 16.16 1.89
N SER A 60 -5.02 15.28 1.55
CA SER A 60 -6.46 15.54 1.75
C SER A 60 -7.25 14.25 1.94
N ILE A 61 -8.27 14.31 2.79
CA ILE A 61 -9.23 13.22 2.97
C ILE A 61 -10.03 12.95 1.68
N GLU A 62 -10.16 13.93 0.80
CA GLU A 62 -10.87 13.81 -0.47
C GLU A 62 -10.21 12.86 -1.47
N TYR A 63 -8.95 12.48 -1.22
CA TYR A 63 -8.23 11.52 -2.05
C TYR A 63 -8.55 10.06 -1.70
N ILE A 64 -9.07 9.77 -0.50
CA ILE A 64 -9.37 8.41 -0.04
C ILE A 64 -10.23 7.60 -1.03
N PRO A 65 -11.35 8.12 -1.56
CA PRO A 65 -12.18 7.35 -2.51
C PRO A 65 -11.42 6.93 -3.77
N ARG A 66 -10.55 7.80 -4.30
CA ARG A 66 -9.69 7.51 -5.45
C ARG A 66 -8.71 6.38 -5.15
N HIS A 67 -8.02 6.44 -4.00
CA HIS A 67 -7.10 5.38 -3.60
C HIS A 67 -7.81 4.04 -3.35
N LEU A 68 -8.97 4.05 -2.70
CA LEU A 68 -9.77 2.83 -2.52
C LEU A 68 -10.20 2.23 -3.87
N HIS A 69 -10.59 3.07 -4.85
CA HIS A 69 -10.88 2.59 -6.20
C HIS A 69 -9.65 1.92 -6.84
N LEU A 70 -8.46 2.54 -6.75
CA LEU A 70 -7.22 1.97 -7.27
C LEU A 70 -6.84 0.67 -6.57
N ILE A 71 -7.00 0.59 -5.25
CA ILE A 71 -6.67 -0.60 -4.46
C ILE A 71 -7.57 -1.78 -4.81
N PHE A 72 -8.87 -1.56 -4.99
CA PHE A 72 -9.84 -2.66 -5.06
C PHE A 72 -10.45 -2.88 -6.45
N MET A 73 -10.55 -1.87 -7.31
CA MET A 73 -11.40 -1.92 -8.49
C MET A 73 -10.69 -1.67 -9.82
N ARG A 74 -9.52 -0.99 -9.81
CA ARG A 74 -8.82 -0.65 -11.06
C ARG A 74 -8.33 -1.90 -11.78
N GLY A 75 -8.77 -2.08 -13.06
CA GLY A 75 -8.27 -3.11 -13.97
C GLY A 75 -7.25 -2.56 -14.97
N PHE A 76 -6.85 -3.40 -15.92
CA PHE A 76 -6.20 -2.96 -17.14
C PHE A 76 -7.23 -2.31 -18.08
N ASP A 77 -6.78 -1.44 -18.95
CA ASP A 77 -7.64 -0.82 -19.95
C ASP A 77 -7.94 -1.80 -21.06
N PHE A 78 -9.22 -1.93 -21.46
CA PHE A 78 -9.58 -2.73 -22.62
C PHE A 78 -9.37 -1.91 -23.89
N VAL A 79 -8.72 -2.52 -24.89
CA VAL A 79 -8.44 -1.92 -26.18
C VAL A 79 -8.73 -2.89 -27.32
N ASP A 80 -9.04 -2.40 -28.52
CA ASP A 80 -9.42 -3.22 -29.68
C ASP A 80 -8.23 -3.94 -30.36
N GLN A 81 -7.02 -3.73 -29.88
CA GLN A 81 -5.80 -4.35 -30.40
C GLN A 81 -5.31 -5.46 -29.49
N PHE A 82 -4.84 -6.57 -30.09
CA PHE A 82 -4.14 -7.61 -29.32
C PHE A 82 -2.94 -7.00 -28.57
N PRO A 83 -2.75 -7.34 -27.29
CA PRO A 83 -3.37 -8.40 -26.49
C PRO A 83 -4.64 -7.95 -25.69
N TRP A 84 -5.34 -6.92 -26.07
CA TRP A 84 -6.62 -6.39 -25.60
C TRP A 84 -6.64 -5.77 -24.21
N PHE A 85 -5.78 -6.18 -23.29
CA PHE A 85 -5.69 -5.67 -21.92
C PHE A 85 -4.41 -4.86 -21.76
N ARG A 86 -4.52 -3.55 -21.77
CA ARG A 86 -3.38 -2.65 -21.69
C ARG A 86 -3.18 -2.15 -20.25
N PRO A 87 -2.02 -2.44 -19.60
CA PRO A 87 -1.68 -1.80 -18.35
C PRO A 87 -1.63 -0.29 -18.49
N ASN A 88 -2.01 0.45 -17.45
CA ASN A 88 -1.85 1.89 -17.43
C ASN A 88 -0.91 2.33 -16.30
N TRP A 89 -0.43 3.56 -16.39
CA TRP A 89 0.56 4.11 -15.49
C TRP A 89 0.11 4.16 -14.02
N SER A 90 -1.19 4.27 -13.73
CA SER A 90 -1.73 4.29 -12.37
C SER A 90 -1.76 2.90 -11.71
N GLY A 91 -1.46 1.85 -12.47
CA GLY A 91 -1.44 0.47 -12.00
C GLY A 91 -2.81 -0.19 -11.94
N ALA A 92 -2.81 -1.46 -11.57
CA ALA A 92 -4.00 -2.29 -11.40
C ALA A 92 -4.25 -2.56 -9.91
N SER A 93 -5.49 -2.96 -9.59
CA SER A 93 -5.90 -3.26 -8.21
C SER A 93 -5.17 -4.46 -7.62
N LEU A 94 -5.13 -4.51 -6.29
CA LEU A 94 -4.63 -5.68 -5.56
C LEU A 94 -5.49 -6.92 -5.79
N VAL A 95 -6.78 -6.74 -6.05
CA VAL A 95 -7.69 -7.84 -6.39
C VAL A 95 -7.22 -8.54 -7.67
N LEU A 96 -6.69 -7.79 -8.63
CA LEU A 96 -6.18 -8.32 -9.89
C LEU A 96 -4.73 -8.83 -9.76
N THR A 97 -3.85 -8.04 -9.14
CA THR A 97 -2.41 -8.33 -9.09
C THR A 97 -2.02 -9.29 -7.96
N MET A 98 -2.78 -9.31 -6.85
CA MET A 98 -2.55 -10.17 -5.69
C MET A 98 -3.87 -10.74 -5.14
N PRO A 99 -4.63 -11.52 -5.92
CA PRO A 99 -5.96 -12.00 -5.52
C PRO A 99 -5.95 -12.87 -4.26
N ILE A 100 -4.80 -13.41 -3.85
CA ILE A 100 -4.64 -14.14 -2.59
C ILE A 100 -4.99 -13.26 -1.36
N LEU A 101 -4.82 -11.94 -1.45
CA LEU A 101 -5.17 -11.02 -0.36
C LEU A 101 -6.67 -11.03 -0.01
N LEU A 102 -7.54 -11.49 -0.91
CA LEU A 102 -8.96 -11.66 -0.62
C LEU A 102 -9.22 -12.63 0.54
N TRP A 103 -8.30 -13.58 0.80
CA TRP A 103 -8.42 -14.49 1.95
C TRP A 103 -8.24 -13.80 3.30
N LEU A 104 -7.73 -12.56 3.32
CA LEU A 104 -7.67 -11.76 4.56
C LEU A 104 -9.04 -11.47 5.16
N VAL A 105 -10.14 -11.58 4.41
CA VAL A 105 -11.51 -11.56 4.96
C VAL A 105 -11.74 -12.64 6.03
N LYS A 106 -10.94 -13.72 5.99
CA LYS A 106 -10.94 -14.79 6.99
C LYS A 106 -10.08 -14.48 8.22
N ALA A 107 -9.24 -13.45 8.15
CA ALA A 107 -8.43 -12.97 9.26
C ALA A 107 -9.32 -12.21 10.25
N ARG A 108 -10.03 -12.94 11.11
CA ARG A 108 -10.88 -12.36 12.14
C ARG A 108 -10.04 -11.81 13.28
N SER A 109 -10.47 -10.70 13.87
CA SER A 109 -9.81 -10.03 15.00
C SER A 109 -9.90 -10.80 16.34
N SER A 110 -10.18 -12.11 16.29
CA SER A 110 -10.25 -12.98 17.44
C SER A 110 -8.91 -13.20 18.16
N THR A 111 -7.80 -12.90 17.50
CA THR A 111 -6.47 -12.98 18.09
C THR A 111 -5.83 -11.60 18.13
N PRO A 112 -5.05 -11.28 19.19
CA PRO A 112 -4.35 -10.00 19.29
C PRO A 112 -3.46 -9.70 18.06
N LEU A 113 -2.80 -10.73 17.52
CA LEU A 113 -1.96 -10.60 16.31
C LEU A 113 -2.75 -10.00 15.14
N ILE A 114 -3.94 -10.54 14.86
CA ILE A 114 -4.76 -10.06 13.74
C ILE A 114 -5.35 -8.67 14.03
N ALA A 115 -5.78 -8.42 15.27
CA ALA A 115 -6.30 -7.11 15.65
C ALA A 115 -5.24 -6.01 15.49
N TYR A 116 -4.04 -6.23 16.02
CA TYR A 116 -2.91 -5.30 15.87
C TYR A 116 -2.44 -5.22 14.42
N GLY A 117 -2.48 -6.33 13.67
CA GLY A 117 -2.19 -6.34 12.24
C GLY A 117 -3.08 -5.38 11.46
N TRP A 118 -4.39 -5.43 11.68
CA TRP A 118 -5.32 -4.49 11.02
C TRP A 118 -5.10 -3.04 11.42
N ILE A 119 -4.77 -2.77 12.70
CA ILE A 119 -4.40 -1.43 13.16
C ILE A 119 -3.13 -0.96 12.45
N ALA A 120 -2.10 -1.81 12.38
CA ALA A 120 -0.85 -1.47 11.69
C ALA A 120 -1.06 -1.20 10.20
N VAL A 121 -1.89 -2.00 9.51
CA VAL A 121 -2.26 -1.77 8.11
C VAL A 121 -3.00 -0.44 7.94
N ALA A 122 -3.98 -0.15 8.80
CA ALA A 122 -4.73 1.09 8.72
C ALA A 122 -3.85 2.32 8.95
N LEU A 123 -2.98 2.28 9.96
CA LEU A 123 -2.06 3.39 10.27
C LEU A 123 -0.98 3.54 9.20
N GLY A 124 -0.46 2.42 8.66
CA GLY A 124 0.57 2.45 7.62
C GLY A 124 0.05 2.97 6.27
N LEU A 125 -1.20 2.62 5.89
CA LEU A 125 -1.81 3.12 4.67
C LEU A 125 -2.39 4.55 4.79
N LEU A 126 -2.60 5.05 5.99
CA LEU A 126 -3.26 6.35 6.17
C LEU A 126 -2.54 7.50 5.46
N PRO A 127 -1.21 7.66 5.55
CA PRO A 127 -0.50 8.71 4.80
C PRO A 127 -0.68 8.57 3.29
N ASP A 128 -0.63 7.34 2.76
CA ASP A 128 -0.77 7.06 1.34
C ASP A 128 -2.18 7.37 0.83
N LEU A 129 -3.20 7.02 1.62
CA LEU A 129 -4.60 7.31 1.30
C LEU A 129 -4.91 8.81 1.29
N LEU A 130 -4.18 9.58 2.08
CA LEU A 130 -4.31 11.04 2.13
C LEU A 130 -3.47 11.76 1.08
N HIS A 131 -2.49 11.09 0.47
CA HIS A 131 -1.56 11.69 -0.48
C HIS A 131 -2.22 12.02 -1.82
N GLY A 132 -1.86 13.16 -2.42
CA GLY A 132 -2.42 13.61 -3.70
C GLY A 132 -2.10 12.66 -4.86
N ALA A 133 -0.84 12.28 -5.06
CA ALA A 133 -0.48 11.41 -6.17
C ALA A 133 -0.81 9.94 -5.87
N PRO A 134 -1.46 9.22 -6.81
CA PRO A 134 -1.78 7.80 -6.63
C PRO A 134 -0.60 6.86 -6.91
N GLY A 135 0.58 7.40 -7.18
CA GLY A 135 1.74 6.70 -7.71
C GLY A 135 1.86 6.85 -9.21
N PHE A 136 3.03 6.54 -9.75
CA PHE A 136 3.33 6.68 -11.17
C PHE A 136 4.12 5.47 -11.70
N ALA A 137 3.84 5.05 -12.93
CA ALA A 137 4.52 3.95 -13.62
C ALA A 137 4.60 2.67 -12.76
N GLN A 138 3.45 2.22 -12.27
CA GLN A 138 3.33 1.05 -11.39
C GLN A 138 2.43 0.00 -12.03
N LEU A 139 2.75 -1.29 -11.85
CA LEU A 139 1.91 -2.37 -12.33
C LEU A 139 0.74 -2.64 -11.38
N GLY A 140 1.00 -2.72 -10.08
CA GLY A 140 0.01 -2.80 -9.00
C GLY A 140 0.08 -1.57 -8.11
N TYR A 141 -0.89 -1.38 -7.23
CA TYR A 141 -0.90 -0.26 -6.28
C TYR A 141 0.25 -0.38 -5.27
N ARG A 142 1.38 0.29 -5.57
CA ARG A 142 2.67 0.07 -4.88
C ARG A 142 2.70 0.51 -3.43
N PHE A 143 1.89 1.50 -3.02
CA PHE A 143 1.89 1.99 -1.64
C PHE A 143 1.47 0.93 -0.63
N VAL A 144 0.73 -0.11 -1.05
CA VAL A 144 0.43 -1.24 -0.19
C VAL A 144 1.68 -2.03 0.21
N LEU A 145 2.81 -1.85 -0.48
CA LEU A 145 4.07 -2.52 -0.14
C LEU A 145 4.56 -2.14 1.27
N ASP A 146 4.23 -0.94 1.75
CA ASP A 146 4.60 -0.45 3.07
C ASP A 146 3.97 -1.29 4.20
N VAL A 147 2.80 -1.85 3.93
CA VAL A 147 2.07 -2.74 4.86
C VAL A 147 2.09 -4.21 4.45
N MET A 148 2.71 -4.55 3.32
CA MET A 148 2.75 -5.91 2.78
C MET A 148 3.32 -6.94 3.75
N PRO A 149 4.40 -6.69 4.51
CA PRO A 149 4.89 -7.64 5.51
C PRO A 149 3.83 -8.03 6.54
N VAL A 150 3.02 -7.06 6.98
CA VAL A 150 1.93 -7.30 7.94
C VAL A 150 0.81 -8.12 7.29
N LEU A 151 0.41 -7.78 6.06
CA LEU A 151 -0.61 -8.53 5.30
C LEU A 151 -0.17 -9.98 5.08
N LEU A 152 1.10 -10.22 4.75
CA LEU A 152 1.65 -11.57 4.56
C LEU A 152 1.69 -12.37 5.87
N LEU A 153 2.03 -11.75 7.00
CA LEU A 153 1.94 -12.39 8.32
C LEU A 153 0.50 -12.82 8.64
N MET A 154 -0.46 -11.94 8.38
CA MET A 154 -1.88 -12.24 8.58
C MET A 154 -2.36 -13.34 7.64
N LEU A 155 -1.92 -13.37 6.37
CA LEU A 155 -2.18 -14.48 5.45
C LEU A 155 -1.54 -15.78 5.94
N GLY A 156 -0.30 -15.75 6.43
CA GLY A 156 0.34 -16.90 7.05
C GLY A 156 -0.48 -17.47 8.20
N TRP A 157 -1.09 -16.60 9.02
CA TRP A 157 -2.02 -17.02 10.06
C TRP A 157 -3.29 -17.65 9.51
N VAL A 158 -3.87 -17.09 8.44
CA VAL A 158 -5.08 -17.65 7.79
C VAL A 158 -4.80 -19.05 7.23
N PHE A 159 -3.62 -19.26 6.68
CA PHE A 159 -3.22 -20.52 6.03
C PHE A 159 -2.37 -21.44 6.91
N ARG A 160 -2.27 -21.18 8.21
CA ARG A 160 -1.42 -21.95 9.13
C ARG A 160 -1.66 -23.46 9.12
N ASP A 161 -2.90 -23.90 8.85
CA ASP A 161 -3.25 -25.31 8.83
C ASP A 161 -3.15 -25.90 7.41
N ARG A 162 -3.65 -25.18 6.42
CA ARG A 162 -3.61 -25.60 5.00
C ARG A 162 -3.92 -24.45 4.05
N ILE A 163 -3.37 -24.54 2.85
CA ILE A 163 -3.71 -23.67 1.72
C ILE A 163 -4.76 -24.40 0.87
N SER A 164 -5.93 -23.80 0.68
CA SER A 164 -7.00 -24.37 -0.15
C SER A 164 -6.62 -24.37 -1.64
N VAL A 165 -7.31 -25.17 -2.45
CA VAL A 165 -7.07 -25.23 -3.91
C VAL A 165 -7.35 -23.87 -4.54
N GLU A 166 -8.44 -23.21 -4.15
CA GLU A 166 -8.82 -21.90 -4.66
C GLU A 166 -7.76 -20.83 -4.33
N ALA A 167 -7.16 -20.89 -3.14
CA ALA A 167 -6.06 -20.00 -2.77
C ALA A 167 -4.82 -20.23 -3.63
N ARG A 168 -4.50 -21.48 -3.93
CA ARG A 168 -3.39 -21.81 -4.87
C ARG A 168 -3.69 -21.30 -6.28
N VAL A 169 -4.91 -21.47 -6.77
CA VAL A 169 -5.34 -20.91 -8.06
C VAL A 169 -5.21 -19.39 -8.05
N ALA A 170 -5.63 -18.71 -6.98
CA ALA A 170 -5.49 -17.27 -6.85
C ALA A 170 -4.01 -16.81 -6.90
N ILE A 171 -3.10 -17.55 -6.26
CA ILE A 171 -1.65 -17.27 -6.36
C ILE A 171 -1.17 -17.39 -7.82
N VAL A 172 -1.53 -18.48 -8.50
CA VAL A 172 -1.13 -18.69 -9.91
C VAL A 172 -1.69 -17.59 -10.80
N LEU A 173 -2.97 -17.22 -10.63
CA LEU A 173 -3.56 -16.13 -11.40
C LEU A 173 -2.83 -14.80 -11.15
N GLY A 174 -2.49 -14.48 -9.91
CA GLY A 174 -1.69 -13.29 -9.59
C GLY A 174 -0.32 -13.31 -10.28
N ILE A 175 0.37 -14.45 -10.29
CA ILE A 175 1.64 -14.62 -11.00
C ILE A 175 1.47 -14.36 -12.50
N LEU A 176 0.44 -14.94 -13.12
CA LEU A 176 0.18 -14.77 -14.55
C LEU A 176 -0.15 -13.32 -14.92
N VAL A 177 -0.98 -12.65 -14.12
CA VAL A 177 -1.32 -11.22 -14.32
C VAL A 177 -0.08 -10.34 -14.21
N ASN A 178 0.77 -10.57 -13.20
CA ASN A 178 1.99 -9.78 -13.04
C ASN A 178 3.01 -10.10 -14.16
N ALA A 179 3.17 -11.36 -14.56
CA ALA A 179 4.04 -11.73 -15.68
C ALA A 179 3.58 -11.07 -16.99
N TYR A 180 2.26 -11.09 -17.26
CA TYR A 180 1.68 -10.39 -18.38
C TYR A 180 1.96 -8.89 -18.32
N GLY A 181 1.72 -8.24 -17.17
CA GLY A 181 1.94 -6.81 -17.00
C GLY A 181 3.40 -6.41 -17.20
N VAL A 182 4.34 -7.19 -16.65
CA VAL A 182 5.78 -6.98 -16.87
C VAL A 182 6.11 -7.11 -18.36
N TRP A 183 5.66 -8.17 -19.03
CA TRP A 183 5.88 -8.35 -20.45
C TRP A 183 5.29 -7.20 -21.28
N ALA A 184 4.05 -6.80 -21.01
CA ALA A 184 3.38 -5.72 -21.74
C ALA A 184 4.13 -4.38 -21.60
N VAL A 185 4.63 -4.06 -20.40
CA VAL A 185 5.34 -2.81 -20.14
C VAL A 185 6.77 -2.82 -20.67
N THR A 186 7.52 -3.93 -20.44
CA THR A 186 8.97 -3.94 -20.68
C THR A 186 9.38 -4.51 -22.04
N VAL A 187 8.57 -5.38 -22.64
CA VAL A 187 8.89 -6.06 -23.91
C VAL A 187 8.03 -5.55 -25.06
N ALA A 188 6.70 -5.46 -24.82
CA ALA A 188 5.77 -5.04 -25.85
C ALA A 188 5.59 -3.50 -25.92
N GLU A 189 6.10 -2.75 -24.92
CA GLU A 189 5.89 -1.31 -24.76
C GLU A 189 4.41 -0.89 -24.88
N PHE A 190 3.54 -1.81 -24.47
CA PHE A 190 2.10 -1.72 -24.59
C PHE A 190 1.49 -1.24 -23.26
N VAL A 191 1.65 0.05 -23.01
CA VAL A 191 1.16 0.72 -21.79
C VAL A 191 0.51 2.05 -22.14
N SER A 192 -0.54 2.45 -21.41
CA SER A 192 -1.13 3.78 -21.53
C SER A 192 -0.60 4.73 -20.46
N PHE A 193 -0.23 5.92 -20.88
CA PHE A 193 0.17 7.03 -20.04
C PHE A 193 -0.95 8.07 -19.94
#